data_f0f654616c8a36851c0468cf7076dc7e
#
_entry.id   f0f654616c8a36851c0468cf7076dc7e
#
_cell.length_a   1.000
_cell.length_b   1.000
_cell.length_c   1.000
_cell.angle_alpha   90.00
_cell.angle_beta   90.00
_cell.angle_gamma   90.00
#
_symmetry.space_group_name_H-M   'P 1'
#
loop_
_entity.id
_entity.type
_entity.pdbx_description
1 polymer ?
#
loop_
_entity_poly.entity_id
_entity_poly.type
_entity_poly.pdbx_seq_one_letter_code
_entity_poly.pdbx_strand_id
1 'polypeptide(L)'
;MKKSLLALVFALALIFTACGNKPADNSQAGSEQAKSEASKASEVATAEKPVKLKIGVSPVPHAEIVESIKDNLAKRGVELEIVNFDDYVQPNHALASGEIDANFFQHEPYLDAFKKENNLKLTNIGAVHLEPMAVYSDKLKSLDEVPEGGKVLIPNDVSNGARALLLLAKNNLIKLDDPSNINVTEKNITENPKKLTFVPMEAAALARAYKDADLAVINSNFALGAGLNPLKDNLAIEDKDSPYVNIVVVREGEEKEEKFKILMEELNSETVKKFINDKYQDAVIPAF
;
A
#
# COMPACT_ATOMS: atom_id res chain seq x y z
N MET A 1 17.94 51.71 -17.90
CA MET A 1 17.54 53.02 -17.32
C MET A 1 17.08 52.79 -15.91
N LYS A 2 17.87 53.30 -14.97
CA LYS A 2 17.55 54.03 -13.73
C LYS A 2 16.66 53.31 -12.73
N LYS A 3 17.21 52.78 -11.54
CA LYS A 3 17.42 53.53 -10.26
C LYS A 3 16.10 53.68 -9.51
N SER A 4 15.88 53.41 -8.20
CA SER A 4 16.64 53.58 -6.96
C SER A 4 15.85 52.89 -5.86
N LEU A 5 16.35 52.14 -4.90
CA LEU A 5 16.98 52.54 -3.64
C LEU A 5 16.12 53.50 -2.76
N LEU A 6 15.61 53.00 -1.62
CA LEU A 6 15.75 53.74 -0.36
C LEU A 6 15.50 52.83 0.87
N ALA A 7 16.49 52.75 1.70
CA ALA A 7 16.49 52.24 3.06
C ALA A 7 16.06 53.37 4.00
N LEU A 8 15.39 53.03 5.10
CA LEU A 8 15.46 53.85 6.30
C LEU A 8 15.42 53.02 7.57
N VAL A 9 16.49 53.13 8.30
CA VAL A 9 16.76 52.66 9.66
C VAL A 9 16.20 53.71 10.61
N PHE A 10 15.58 53.32 11.75
CA PHE A 10 15.63 54.09 12.98
C PHE A 10 15.59 53.17 14.21
N ALA A 11 16.64 53.26 14.97
CA ALA A 11 16.87 52.73 16.30
C ALA A 11 16.63 53.87 17.34
N LEU A 12 16.32 53.51 18.53
CA LEU A 12 16.76 54.12 19.82
C LEU A 12 15.79 53.64 20.92
N ALA A 13 16.15 52.91 21.90
CA ALA A 13 17.08 53.07 23.00
C ALA A 13 16.46 53.68 24.28
N LEU A 14 16.64 52.91 25.34
CA LEU A 14 17.09 53.31 26.69
C LEU A 14 16.01 53.91 27.65
N ILE A 15 15.95 53.73 28.91
CA ILE A 15 16.76 53.37 30.10
C ILE A 15 15.90 53.64 31.34
N PHE A 16 16.11 53.07 32.49
CA PHE A 16 16.45 53.39 33.87
C PHE A 16 15.60 52.57 34.88
N THR A 17 16.28 51.75 35.65
CA THR A 17 16.94 51.86 36.95
C THR A 17 16.12 52.47 38.10
N ALA A 18 16.01 51.78 39.24
CA ALA A 18 16.74 52.01 40.49
C ALA A 18 16.11 51.19 41.60
N CYS A 19 16.83 50.34 42.30
CA CYS A 19 17.53 50.47 43.56
C CYS A 19 16.75 51.01 44.78
N GLY A 20 16.82 50.22 45.86
CA GLY A 20 16.80 50.75 47.18
C GLY A 20 16.19 49.81 48.25
N ASN A 21 16.90 49.07 48.90
CA ASN A 21 17.61 49.07 50.19
C ASN A 21 16.86 48.36 51.35
N LYS A 22 17.59 47.41 51.96
CA LYS A 22 17.36 46.82 53.33
C LYS A 22 17.55 47.86 54.43
N PRO A 23 17.18 47.63 55.71
CA PRO A 23 17.72 46.52 56.48
C PRO A 23 16.76 45.91 57.59
N ALA A 24 17.16 44.73 57.98
CA ALA A 24 17.20 43.94 59.22
C ALA A 24 16.41 44.42 60.46
N ASP A 25 15.73 43.50 61.18
CA ASP A 25 16.29 42.84 62.35
C ASP A 25 15.28 41.87 63.03
N ASN A 26 15.75 40.70 63.33
CA ASN A 26 15.70 39.82 64.49
C ASN A 26 14.38 39.56 65.25
N SER A 27 13.94 38.29 65.35
CA SER A 27 14.07 37.43 66.56
C SER A 27 13.07 36.26 66.57
N GLN A 28 13.68 35.11 66.66
CA GLN A 28 13.40 33.88 67.42
C GLN A 28 12.01 33.24 67.55
N ALA A 29 12.11 31.92 67.18
CA ALA A 29 11.70 30.72 67.94
C ALA A 29 10.26 30.20 67.79
N GLY A 30 10.20 28.95 67.40
CA GLY A 30 9.06 28.06 67.62
C GLY A 30 8.95 26.93 66.63
N SER A 31 9.44 25.77 67.06
CA SER A 31 9.33 24.47 66.42
C SER A 31 7.91 24.09 66.08
N GLU A 32 7.70 23.43 64.87
CA GLU A 32 7.08 22.13 64.86
C GLU A 32 7.02 21.60 63.39
N GLN A 33 7.31 20.32 63.27
CA GLN A 33 7.31 19.52 62.05
C GLN A 33 5.92 19.47 61.43
N ALA A 34 5.83 19.77 60.13
CA ALA A 34 4.79 19.26 59.26
C ALA A 34 5.41 18.80 57.94
N LYS A 35 5.26 17.52 57.66
CA LYS A 35 5.63 16.85 56.40
C LYS A 35 5.03 17.60 55.23
N SER A 36 5.86 18.13 54.36
CA SER A 36 5.44 18.56 53.04
C SER A 36 5.61 17.38 52.09
N GLU A 37 4.51 16.82 51.65
CA GLU A 37 4.43 15.94 50.47
C GLU A 37 4.91 16.75 49.27
N ALA A 38 6.03 16.30 48.72
CA ALA A 38 6.51 16.79 47.43
C ALA A 38 5.52 16.38 46.34
N SER A 39 4.73 17.34 45.90
CA SER A 39 4.00 17.28 44.64
C SER A 39 4.99 16.96 43.52
N LYS A 40 4.96 15.73 43.02
CA LYS A 40 5.55 15.39 41.71
C LYS A 40 4.84 16.23 40.67
N ALA A 41 5.48 17.29 40.24
CA ALA A 41 5.14 17.94 39.00
C ALA A 41 5.23 16.87 37.90
N SER A 42 4.08 16.50 37.34
CA SER A 42 3.98 15.72 36.11
C SER A 42 4.76 16.50 35.06
N GLU A 43 5.89 15.97 34.62
CA GLU A 43 6.52 16.40 33.38
C GLU A 43 5.45 16.26 32.27
N VAL A 44 4.98 17.39 31.81
CA VAL A 44 4.23 17.47 30.56
C VAL A 44 5.25 17.06 29.49
N ALA A 45 5.18 15.80 29.06
CA ALA A 45 5.89 15.32 27.90
C ALA A 45 5.56 16.29 26.76
N THR A 46 6.55 17.00 26.29
CA THR A 46 6.44 17.78 25.05
C THR A 46 6.04 16.80 23.98
N ALA A 47 4.81 16.90 23.49
CA ALA A 47 4.33 16.06 22.39
C ALA A 47 5.30 16.26 21.23
N GLU A 48 6.09 15.23 20.91
CA GLU A 48 6.92 15.21 19.73
C GLU A 48 6.01 15.44 18.51
N LYS A 49 6.49 16.22 17.54
CA LYS A 49 5.72 16.44 16.31
C LYS A 49 5.47 15.09 15.64
N PRO A 50 4.24 14.85 15.17
CA PRO A 50 3.94 13.58 14.49
C PRO A 50 4.88 13.37 13.31
N VAL A 51 5.33 12.12 13.14
CA VAL A 51 6.17 11.72 12.01
C VAL A 51 5.26 11.51 10.80
N LYS A 52 5.57 12.17 9.70
CA LYS A 52 4.83 11.99 8.45
C LYS A 52 5.17 10.65 7.80
N LEU A 53 4.14 10.00 7.29
CA LEU A 53 4.23 8.77 6.51
C LEU A 53 3.36 8.92 5.26
N LYS A 54 4.00 9.04 4.11
CA LYS A 54 3.33 9.14 2.82
C LYS A 54 3.36 7.78 2.14
N ILE A 55 2.19 7.17 1.93
CA ILE A 55 2.07 5.82 1.36
C ILE A 55 1.34 5.84 0.01
N GLY A 56 1.95 5.20 -1.00
CA GLY A 56 1.36 4.98 -2.32
C GLY A 56 0.55 3.69 -2.35
N VAL A 57 -0.68 3.75 -2.82
CA VAL A 57 -1.63 2.63 -2.79
C VAL A 57 -2.48 2.57 -4.06
N SER A 58 -3.04 1.39 -4.38
CA SER A 58 -4.18 1.30 -5.31
C SER A 58 -5.47 1.71 -4.58
N PRO A 59 -6.46 2.31 -5.28
CA PRO A 59 -7.69 2.81 -4.64
C PRO A 59 -8.46 1.76 -3.85
N VAL A 60 -8.62 0.55 -4.40
CA VAL A 60 -9.36 -0.58 -3.80
C VAL A 60 -8.52 -1.85 -3.94
N PRO A 61 -8.38 -2.67 -2.90
CA PRO A 61 -8.80 -2.50 -1.50
C PRO A 61 -7.79 -1.71 -0.67
N HIS A 62 -6.59 -1.42 -1.19
CA HIS A 62 -5.41 -0.96 -0.46
C HIS A 62 -5.63 0.37 0.25
N ALA A 63 -6.12 1.41 -0.46
CA ALA A 63 -6.39 2.72 0.17
C ALA A 63 -7.43 2.59 1.29
N GLU A 64 -8.46 1.77 1.09
CA GLU A 64 -9.52 1.58 2.07
C GLU A 64 -9.03 0.85 3.33
N ILE A 65 -8.11 -0.14 3.16
CA ILE A 65 -7.45 -0.82 4.27
C ILE A 65 -6.59 0.17 5.06
N VAL A 66 -5.76 0.96 4.39
CA VAL A 66 -4.88 1.95 5.03
C VAL A 66 -5.68 3.07 5.71
N GLU A 67 -6.77 3.55 5.09
CA GLU A 67 -7.64 4.55 5.73
C GLU A 67 -8.29 4.03 7.01
N SER A 68 -8.59 2.72 7.09
CA SER A 68 -9.21 2.11 8.29
C SER A 68 -8.33 2.18 9.56
N ILE A 69 -7.02 2.38 9.41
CA ILE A 69 -6.05 2.47 10.52
C ILE A 69 -5.53 3.88 10.78
N LYS A 70 -5.95 4.87 10.01
CA LYS A 70 -5.42 6.24 10.05
C LYS A 70 -5.49 6.88 11.45
N ASP A 71 -6.63 6.75 12.12
CA ASP A 71 -6.80 7.28 13.49
C ASP A 71 -5.91 6.56 14.51
N ASN A 72 -5.63 5.28 14.32
CA ASN A 72 -4.74 4.52 15.19
C ASN A 72 -3.29 4.94 14.98
N LEU A 73 -2.87 5.12 13.73
CA LEU A 73 -1.55 5.67 13.41
C LEU A 73 -1.35 7.06 14.03
N ALA A 74 -2.35 7.93 13.93
CA ALA A 74 -2.30 9.27 14.51
C ALA A 74 -2.13 9.24 16.04
N LYS A 75 -2.83 8.34 16.74
CA LYS A 75 -2.67 8.11 18.20
C LYS A 75 -1.27 7.65 18.59
N ARG A 76 -0.56 7.01 17.66
CA ARG A 76 0.81 6.53 17.82
C ARG A 76 1.87 7.51 17.28
N GLY A 77 1.47 8.74 16.96
CA GLY A 77 2.36 9.81 16.51
C GLY A 77 2.76 9.71 15.03
N VAL A 78 2.04 8.95 14.20
CA VAL A 78 2.26 8.86 12.76
C VAL A 78 1.15 9.58 12.00
N GLU A 79 1.50 10.66 11.29
CA GLU A 79 0.59 11.41 10.41
C GLU A 79 0.60 10.78 9.01
N LEU A 80 -0.48 10.10 8.65
CA LEU A 80 -0.62 9.36 7.41
C LEU A 80 -1.11 10.26 6.27
N GLU A 81 -0.38 10.24 5.12
CA GLU A 81 -0.80 10.79 3.83
C GLU A 81 -0.92 9.65 2.81
N ILE A 82 -2.11 9.48 2.22
CA ILE A 82 -2.40 8.44 1.24
C ILE A 82 -2.35 9.02 -0.17
N VAL A 83 -1.55 8.41 -1.05
CA VAL A 83 -1.44 8.75 -2.47
C VAL A 83 -1.97 7.61 -3.31
N ASN A 84 -3.04 7.85 -4.08
CA ASN A 84 -3.59 6.85 -4.97
C ASN A 84 -2.86 6.81 -6.31
N PHE A 85 -2.62 5.58 -6.79
CA PHE A 85 -2.07 5.30 -8.11
C PHE A 85 -3.02 4.35 -8.85
N ASP A 86 -3.29 4.68 -10.11
CA ASP A 86 -4.23 3.91 -10.96
C ASP A 86 -3.52 2.87 -11.84
N ASP A 87 -2.20 2.69 -11.67
CA ASP A 87 -1.37 1.73 -12.39
C ASP A 87 -0.36 1.04 -11.46
N TYR A 88 0.38 0.06 -11.98
CA TYR A 88 1.38 -0.69 -11.22
C TYR A 88 2.83 -0.20 -11.41
N VAL A 89 3.09 0.73 -12.32
CA VAL A 89 4.43 1.20 -12.68
C VAL A 89 4.87 2.37 -11.78
N GLN A 90 4.01 3.36 -11.64
CA GLN A 90 4.31 4.61 -10.94
C GLN A 90 4.63 4.43 -9.45
N PRO A 91 3.93 3.57 -8.66
CA PRO A 91 4.18 3.49 -7.22
C PRO A 91 5.62 3.11 -6.86
N ASN A 92 6.27 2.20 -7.62
CA ASN A 92 7.64 1.81 -7.36
C ASN A 92 8.65 2.90 -7.77
N HIS A 93 8.38 3.65 -8.83
CA HIS A 93 9.20 4.80 -9.21
C HIS A 93 9.06 5.94 -8.21
N ALA A 94 7.85 6.27 -7.75
CA ALA A 94 7.59 7.27 -6.72
C ALA A 94 8.28 6.93 -5.39
N LEU A 95 8.28 5.63 -5.01
CA LEU A 95 8.99 5.15 -3.84
C LEU A 95 10.51 5.28 -4.01
N ALA A 96 11.06 4.85 -5.13
CA ALA A 96 12.49 4.89 -5.40
C ALA A 96 13.03 6.33 -5.47
N SER A 97 12.23 7.29 -5.98
CA SER A 97 12.58 8.72 -6.04
C SER A 97 12.43 9.46 -4.71
N GLY A 98 11.79 8.86 -3.70
CA GLY A 98 11.50 9.50 -2.41
C GLY A 98 10.27 10.42 -2.42
N GLU A 99 9.43 10.33 -3.45
CA GLU A 99 8.15 11.05 -3.49
C GLU A 99 7.14 10.51 -2.47
N ILE A 100 7.21 9.21 -2.20
CA ILE A 100 6.48 8.51 -1.14
C ILE A 100 7.46 7.74 -0.24
N ASP A 101 7.04 7.42 0.99
CA ASP A 101 7.86 6.70 1.98
C ASP A 101 7.69 5.18 1.89
N ALA A 102 6.51 4.71 1.54
CA ALA A 102 6.16 3.31 1.36
C ALA A 102 5.17 3.15 0.21
N ASN A 103 5.04 1.93 -0.32
CA ASN A 103 3.88 1.59 -1.15
C ASN A 103 3.24 0.28 -0.70
N PHE A 104 1.95 0.15 -1.03
CA PHE A 104 1.14 -1.01 -0.74
C PHE A 104 0.14 -1.21 -1.89
N PHE A 105 0.49 -2.07 -2.87
CA PHE A 105 -0.30 -2.31 -4.09
C PHE A 105 0.10 -3.60 -4.82
N GLN A 106 1.20 -4.25 -4.42
CA GLN A 106 1.89 -5.30 -5.16
C GLN A 106 2.18 -6.52 -4.31
N HIS A 107 2.48 -7.64 -4.96
CA HIS A 107 2.97 -8.87 -4.37
C HIS A 107 4.47 -9.10 -4.66
N GLU A 108 5.12 -9.98 -3.88
CA GLU A 108 6.57 -10.22 -3.98
C GLU A 108 7.04 -10.56 -5.40
N PRO A 109 6.41 -11.49 -6.17
CA PRO A 109 6.89 -11.80 -7.52
C PRO A 109 6.86 -10.59 -8.48
N TYR A 110 5.91 -9.66 -8.30
CA TYR A 110 5.90 -8.41 -9.08
C TYR A 110 7.05 -7.50 -8.68
N LEU A 111 7.26 -7.30 -7.37
CA LEU A 111 8.36 -6.49 -6.84
C LEU A 111 9.70 -6.99 -7.37
N ASP A 112 9.97 -8.28 -7.31
CA ASP A 112 11.23 -8.89 -7.74
C ASP A 112 11.49 -8.69 -9.24
N ALA A 113 10.47 -8.92 -10.09
CA ALA A 113 10.57 -8.69 -11.52
C ALA A 113 10.83 -7.20 -11.81
N PHE A 114 10.06 -6.31 -11.18
CA PHE A 114 10.15 -4.87 -11.39
C PHE A 114 11.48 -4.27 -10.91
N LYS A 115 11.97 -4.69 -9.72
CA LYS A 115 13.28 -4.28 -9.20
C LYS A 115 14.41 -4.67 -10.15
N LYS A 116 14.37 -5.90 -10.65
CA LYS A 116 15.39 -6.43 -11.56
C LYS A 116 15.40 -5.67 -12.88
N GLU A 117 14.24 -5.41 -13.46
CA GLU A 117 14.11 -4.71 -14.73
C GLU A 117 14.56 -3.24 -14.65
N ASN A 118 14.20 -2.56 -13.57
CA ASN A 118 14.44 -1.13 -13.38
C ASN A 118 15.65 -0.80 -12.50
N ASN A 119 16.38 -1.83 -12.01
CA ASN A 119 17.53 -1.67 -11.12
C ASN A 119 17.22 -0.84 -9.87
N LEU A 120 16.08 -1.11 -9.21
CA LEU A 120 15.63 -0.38 -8.03
C LEU A 120 16.05 -1.08 -6.72
N LYS A 121 16.28 -0.26 -5.69
CA LYS A 121 16.61 -0.71 -4.33
C LYS A 121 15.39 -0.57 -3.42
N LEU A 122 14.51 -1.53 -3.51
CA LEU A 122 13.27 -1.61 -2.75
C LEU A 122 13.20 -2.95 -2.01
N THR A 123 12.53 -2.97 -0.86
CA THR A 123 12.42 -4.17 -0.02
C THR A 123 11.04 -4.31 0.59
N ASN A 124 10.57 -5.55 0.69
CA ASN A 124 9.36 -5.93 1.39
C ASN A 124 9.58 -5.86 2.91
N ILE A 125 8.62 -5.28 3.64
CA ILE A 125 8.63 -5.21 5.11
C ILE A 125 7.49 -6.00 5.76
N GLY A 126 6.59 -6.59 5.00
CA GLY A 126 5.56 -7.48 5.52
C GLY A 126 4.37 -7.69 4.59
N ALA A 127 3.72 -8.82 4.81
CA ALA A 127 2.51 -9.25 4.11
C ALA A 127 1.26 -8.68 4.80
N VAL A 128 0.20 -8.44 4.02
CA VAL A 128 -1.07 -7.93 4.55
C VAL A 128 -2.27 -8.77 4.08
N HIS A 129 -2.45 -8.98 2.79
CA HIS A 129 -3.61 -9.71 2.28
C HIS A 129 -3.34 -10.38 0.92
N LEU A 130 -4.19 -11.34 0.58
CA LEU A 130 -4.23 -11.97 -0.72
C LEU A 130 -5.46 -11.49 -1.50
N GLU A 131 -5.28 -11.28 -2.81
CA GLU A 131 -6.33 -10.99 -3.76
C GLU A 131 -6.33 -12.08 -4.84
N PRO A 132 -7.23 -13.10 -4.79
CA PRO A 132 -7.31 -14.11 -5.82
C PRO A 132 -7.62 -13.51 -7.18
N MET A 133 -6.77 -13.78 -8.18
CA MET A 133 -6.99 -13.36 -9.57
C MET A 133 -8.12 -14.19 -10.18
N ALA A 134 -8.91 -13.59 -11.08
CA ALA A 134 -10.05 -14.29 -11.67
C ALA A 134 -10.21 -14.06 -13.17
N VAL A 135 -10.92 -14.99 -13.81
CA VAL A 135 -11.30 -14.95 -15.24
C VAL A 135 -12.72 -14.43 -15.35
N TYR A 136 -12.93 -13.46 -16.21
CA TYR A 136 -14.23 -12.82 -16.46
C TYR A 136 -14.64 -12.88 -17.91
N SER A 137 -15.94 -12.82 -18.15
CA SER A 137 -16.55 -12.63 -19.47
C SER A 137 -17.86 -11.85 -19.33
N ASP A 138 -18.13 -10.98 -20.29
CA ASP A 138 -19.45 -10.32 -20.46
C ASP A 138 -20.39 -11.17 -21.34
N LYS A 139 -19.82 -12.12 -22.09
CA LYS A 139 -20.51 -12.90 -23.13
C LYS A 139 -20.85 -14.33 -22.71
N LEU A 140 -19.95 -14.96 -21.95
CA LEU A 140 -19.98 -16.39 -21.64
C LEU A 140 -20.44 -16.63 -20.20
N LYS A 141 -21.04 -17.80 -19.95
CA LYS A 141 -21.49 -18.22 -18.61
C LYS A 141 -20.61 -19.31 -18.01
N SER A 142 -19.78 -19.96 -18.82
CA SER A 142 -18.80 -20.94 -18.39
C SER A 142 -17.59 -20.95 -19.32
N LEU A 143 -16.47 -21.51 -18.83
CA LEU A 143 -15.25 -21.68 -19.64
C LEU A 143 -15.43 -22.69 -20.78
N ASP A 144 -16.40 -23.60 -20.69
CA ASP A 144 -16.70 -24.58 -21.74
C ASP A 144 -17.24 -23.91 -23.00
N GLU A 145 -17.91 -22.76 -22.86
CA GLU A 145 -18.51 -22.01 -23.95
C GLU A 145 -17.49 -21.19 -24.77
N VAL A 146 -16.22 -21.15 -24.35
CA VAL A 146 -15.18 -20.40 -25.06
C VAL A 146 -15.03 -20.93 -26.47
N PRO A 147 -15.18 -20.09 -27.52
CA PRO A 147 -15.10 -20.52 -28.91
C PRO A 147 -13.66 -20.88 -29.30
N GLU A 148 -13.52 -21.68 -30.38
CA GLU A 148 -12.23 -21.88 -31.05
C GLU A 148 -11.73 -20.51 -31.57
N GLY A 149 -10.45 -20.22 -31.37
CA GLY A 149 -9.85 -18.92 -31.69
C GLY A 149 -10.23 -17.80 -30.72
N GLY A 150 -10.91 -18.10 -29.60
CA GLY A 150 -11.36 -17.13 -28.62
C GLY A 150 -10.26 -16.17 -28.16
N LYS A 151 -10.61 -14.91 -28.03
CA LYS A 151 -9.70 -13.83 -27.59
C LYS A 151 -9.65 -13.75 -26.07
N VAL A 152 -8.45 -13.84 -25.51
CA VAL A 152 -8.20 -13.77 -24.06
C VAL A 152 -7.30 -12.59 -23.73
N LEU A 153 -7.80 -11.63 -22.96
CA LEU A 153 -7.00 -10.53 -22.44
C LEU A 153 -6.27 -10.97 -21.17
N ILE A 154 -4.98 -10.67 -21.09
CA ILE A 154 -4.12 -10.97 -19.94
C ILE A 154 -3.26 -9.76 -19.57
N PRO A 155 -2.77 -9.63 -18.31
CA PRO A 155 -1.80 -8.61 -17.96
C PRO A 155 -0.51 -8.75 -18.78
N ASN A 156 0.11 -7.62 -19.10
CA ASN A 156 1.34 -7.59 -19.93
C ASN A 156 2.63 -7.60 -19.08
N ASP A 157 2.55 -7.42 -17.76
CA ASP A 157 3.72 -7.56 -16.90
C ASP A 157 4.09 -9.03 -16.69
N VAL A 158 5.37 -9.28 -16.46
CA VAL A 158 5.94 -10.64 -16.41
C VAL A 158 5.25 -11.52 -15.40
N SER A 159 5.01 -11.00 -14.18
CA SER A 159 4.48 -11.83 -13.08
C SER A 159 2.97 -12.07 -13.21
N ASN A 160 2.16 -11.04 -13.49
CA ASN A 160 0.71 -11.22 -13.65
C ASN A 160 0.33 -11.89 -14.96
N GLY A 161 1.12 -11.70 -16.03
CA GLY A 161 0.95 -12.45 -17.28
C GLY A 161 1.18 -13.95 -17.07
N ALA A 162 2.24 -14.34 -16.38
CA ALA A 162 2.49 -15.72 -15.98
C ALA A 162 1.37 -16.28 -15.10
N ARG A 163 0.96 -15.54 -14.09
CA ARG A 163 -0.15 -15.86 -13.18
C ARG A 163 -1.46 -16.13 -13.92
N ALA A 164 -1.77 -15.30 -14.92
CA ALA A 164 -2.93 -15.49 -15.77
C ALA A 164 -2.87 -16.80 -16.57
N LEU A 165 -1.71 -17.12 -17.18
CA LEU A 165 -1.52 -18.37 -17.90
C LEU A 165 -1.64 -19.60 -16.99
N LEU A 166 -1.10 -19.52 -15.77
CA LEU A 166 -1.23 -20.57 -14.75
C LEU A 166 -2.69 -20.81 -14.36
N LEU A 167 -3.48 -19.73 -14.17
CA LEU A 167 -4.90 -19.84 -13.86
C LEU A 167 -5.68 -20.49 -15.01
N LEU A 168 -5.38 -20.11 -16.26
CA LEU A 168 -6.01 -20.72 -17.45
C LEU A 168 -5.62 -22.19 -17.60
N ALA A 169 -4.36 -22.53 -17.32
CA ALA A 169 -3.89 -23.93 -17.37
C ALA A 169 -4.55 -24.79 -16.29
N LYS A 170 -4.68 -24.28 -15.06
CA LYS A 170 -5.38 -24.92 -13.96
C LYS A 170 -6.84 -25.26 -14.32
N ASN A 171 -7.47 -24.43 -15.14
CA ASN A 171 -8.83 -24.61 -15.62
C ASN A 171 -8.91 -25.36 -16.96
N ASN A 172 -7.85 -26.04 -17.39
CA ASN A 172 -7.77 -26.89 -18.58
C ASN A 172 -8.02 -26.16 -19.93
N LEU A 173 -7.89 -24.83 -19.98
CA LEU A 173 -7.99 -24.08 -21.22
C LEU A 173 -6.73 -24.21 -22.08
N ILE A 174 -5.56 -24.36 -21.43
CA ILE A 174 -4.25 -24.60 -22.03
C ILE A 174 -3.47 -25.63 -21.22
N LYS A 175 -2.36 -26.15 -21.77
CA LYS A 175 -1.34 -26.85 -20.97
C LYS A 175 -0.02 -26.13 -21.03
N LEU A 176 0.70 -26.11 -19.93
CA LEU A 176 2.05 -25.57 -19.80
C LEU A 176 3.06 -26.71 -19.67
N ASP A 177 4.29 -26.48 -20.08
CA ASP A 177 5.41 -27.43 -19.95
C ASP A 177 5.76 -27.68 -18.47
N ASP A 178 5.69 -26.64 -17.63
CA ASP A 178 5.88 -26.71 -16.18
C ASP A 178 4.86 -25.81 -15.46
N PRO A 179 3.76 -26.34 -14.94
CA PRO A 179 2.75 -25.57 -14.22
C PRO A 179 3.20 -25.10 -12.83
N SER A 180 4.38 -25.51 -12.35
CA SER A 180 4.98 -25.01 -11.10
C SER A 180 5.87 -23.78 -11.31
N ASN A 181 6.22 -23.47 -12.55
CA ASN A 181 7.02 -22.32 -12.90
C ASN A 181 6.19 -21.02 -12.87
N ILE A 182 6.42 -20.14 -11.93
CA ILE A 182 5.72 -18.85 -11.78
C ILE A 182 6.17 -17.78 -12.80
N ASN A 183 7.10 -18.10 -13.68
CA ASN A 183 7.64 -17.20 -14.72
C ASN A 183 7.32 -17.68 -16.14
N VAL A 184 6.22 -18.42 -16.32
CA VAL A 184 5.80 -18.91 -17.64
C VAL A 184 5.40 -17.76 -18.55
N THR A 185 5.54 -18.00 -19.84
CA THR A 185 5.10 -17.11 -20.91
C THR A 185 4.27 -17.91 -21.92
N GLU A 186 3.69 -17.29 -22.91
CA GLU A 186 2.97 -17.99 -23.99
C GLU A 186 3.82 -19.06 -24.70
N LYS A 187 5.16 -18.92 -24.68
CA LYS A 187 6.09 -19.91 -25.25
C LYS A 187 6.11 -21.24 -24.50
N ASN A 188 5.66 -21.24 -23.27
CA ASN A 188 5.57 -22.43 -22.42
C ASN A 188 4.25 -23.20 -22.62
N ILE A 189 3.36 -22.71 -23.49
CA ILE A 189 2.10 -23.41 -23.83
C ILE A 189 2.43 -24.60 -24.74
N THR A 190 2.17 -25.79 -24.23
CA THR A 190 2.36 -27.05 -24.97
C THR A 190 1.11 -27.53 -25.71
N GLU A 191 -0.08 -27.22 -25.17
CA GLU A 191 -1.36 -27.49 -25.80
C GLU A 191 -2.30 -26.28 -25.63
N ASN A 192 -2.96 -25.94 -26.77
CA ASN A 192 -3.99 -24.91 -26.83
C ASN A 192 -5.16 -25.44 -27.65
N PRO A 193 -6.00 -26.33 -27.09
CA PRO A 193 -6.98 -27.10 -27.88
C PRO A 193 -8.04 -26.22 -28.52
N LYS A 194 -8.37 -25.08 -27.93
CA LYS A 194 -9.31 -24.11 -28.48
C LYS A 194 -8.64 -23.02 -29.33
N LYS A 195 -7.34 -23.12 -29.60
CA LYS A 195 -6.54 -22.14 -30.36
C LYS A 195 -6.73 -20.69 -29.85
N LEU A 196 -6.79 -20.52 -28.55
CA LEU A 196 -7.00 -19.21 -27.90
C LEU A 196 -5.92 -18.21 -28.35
N THR A 197 -6.33 -16.98 -28.58
CA THR A 197 -5.43 -15.87 -28.90
C THR A 197 -5.27 -14.99 -27.69
N PHE A 198 -4.03 -14.86 -27.19
CA PHE A 198 -3.71 -14.03 -26.04
C PHE A 198 -3.41 -12.60 -26.48
N VAL A 199 -3.95 -11.63 -25.74
CA VAL A 199 -3.73 -10.19 -25.98
C VAL A 199 -3.25 -9.56 -24.66
N PRO A 200 -1.92 -9.45 -24.49
CA PRO A 200 -1.35 -8.77 -23.33
C PRO A 200 -1.67 -7.26 -23.36
N MET A 201 -2.09 -6.71 -22.22
CA MET A 201 -2.31 -5.28 -22.04
C MET A 201 -2.07 -4.85 -20.60
N GLU A 202 -1.93 -3.55 -20.35
CA GLU A 202 -1.82 -3.03 -19.01
C GLU A 202 -2.94 -3.54 -18.10
N ALA A 203 -2.58 -4.01 -16.88
CA ALA A 203 -3.53 -4.57 -15.94
C ALA A 203 -4.69 -3.60 -15.63
N ALA A 204 -4.39 -2.30 -15.53
CA ALA A 204 -5.37 -1.24 -15.30
C ALA A 204 -6.40 -1.07 -16.43
N ALA A 205 -6.08 -1.52 -17.65
CA ALA A 205 -6.97 -1.41 -18.81
C ALA A 205 -7.92 -2.62 -18.94
N LEU A 206 -7.56 -3.78 -18.37
CA LEU A 206 -8.26 -5.05 -18.56
C LEU A 206 -9.74 -4.97 -18.16
N ALA A 207 -10.06 -4.40 -16.99
CA ALA A 207 -11.44 -4.31 -16.51
C ALA A 207 -12.34 -3.40 -17.36
N ARG A 208 -11.76 -2.49 -18.14
CA ARG A 208 -12.50 -1.68 -19.11
C ARG A 208 -12.67 -2.37 -20.45
N ALA A 209 -11.67 -3.18 -20.85
CA ALA A 209 -11.62 -3.85 -22.15
C ALA A 209 -12.25 -5.25 -22.17
N TYR A 210 -12.61 -5.83 -21.00
CA TYR A 210 -13.03 -7.24 -20.95
C TYR A 210 -14.25 -7.58 -21.81
N LYS A 211 -15.14 -6.60 -22.08
CA LYS A 211 -16.32 -6.78 -22.94
C LYS A 211 -15.98 -6.98 -24.43
N ASP A 212 -14.77 -6.54 -24.85
CA ASP A 212 -14.30 -6.61 -26.23
C ASP A 212 -13.61 -7.96 -26.55
N ALA A 213 -13.51 -8.85 -25.55
CA ALA A 213 -12.91 -10.16 -25.68
C ALA A 213 -13.90 -11.27 -25.30
N ASP A 214 -13.47 -12.53 -25.45
CA ASP A 214 -14.25 -13.67 -24.99
C ASP A 214 -13.96 -13.96 -23.53
N LEU A 215 -12.69 -13.81 -23.12
CA LEU A 215 -12.24 -13.88 -21.71
C LEU A 215 -11.29 -12.73 -21.40
N ALA A 216 -11.26 -12.35 -20.13
CA ALA A 216 -10.22 -11.51 -19.56
C ALA A 216 -9.80 -12.03 -18.19
N VAL A 217 -8.49 -12.10 -17.95
CA VAL A 217 -7.93 -12.45 -16.64
C VAL A 217 -7.52 -11.15 -15.96
N ILE A 218 -8.19 -10.81 -14.85
CA ILE A 218 -8.13 -9.48 -14.26
C ILE A 218 -7.69 -9.60 -12.79
N ASN A 219 -6.74 -8.76 -12.38
CA ASN A 219 -6.36 -8.59 -10.97
C ASN A 219 -7.53 -8.05 -10.17
N SER A 220 -7.74 -8.58 -8.96
CA SER A 220 -8.95 -8.31 -8.18
C SER A 220 -9.14 -6.85 -7.78
N ASN A 221 -8.05 -6.11 -7.51
CA ASN A 221 -8.15 -4.67 -7.23
C ASN A 221 -8.77 -3.88 -8.40
N PHE A 222 -8.38 -4.20 -9.66
CA PHE A 222 -8.97 -3.56 -10.85
C PHE A 222 -10.38 -4.05 -11.13
N ALA A 223 -10.67 -5.32 -10.87
CA ALA A 223 -12.02 -5.87 -10.97
C ALA A 223 -12.97 -5.17 -9.98
N LEU A 224 -12.59 -5.10 -8.70
CA LEU A 224 -13.34 -4.41 -7.63
C LEU A 224 -13.53 -2.92 -7.97
N GLY A 225 -12.48 -2.23 -8.42
CA GLY A 225 -12.53 -0.83 -8.82
C GLY A 225 -13.46 -0.57 -10.01
N ALA A 226 -13.68 -1.55 -10.87
CA ALA A 226 -14.63 -1.51 -11.99
C ALA A 226 -16.05 -1.99 -11.62
N GLY A 227 -16.29 -2.37 -10.36
CA GLY A 227 -17.57 -2.86 -9.87
C GLY A 227 -17.85 -4.34 -10.16
N LEU A 228 -16.84 -5.10 -10.63
CA LEU A 228 -16.93 -6.56 -10.75
C LEU A 228 -16.70 -7.20 -9.38
N ASN A 229 -17.50 -8.20 -9.05
CA ASN A 229 -17.34 -8.97 -7.82
C ASN A 229 -16.54 -10.24 -8.10
N PRO A 230 -15.29 -10.40 -7.61
CA PRO A 230 -14.46 -11.56 -7.87
C PRO A 230 -15.09 -12.90 -7.45
N LEU A 231 -16.03 -12.88 -6.51
CA LEU A 231 -16.71 -14.10 -6.03
C LEU A 231 -17.98 -14.47 -6.82
N LYS A 232 -18.56 -13.51 -7.55
CA LYS A 232 -19.89 -13.69 -8.19
C LYS A 232 -19.82 -13.64 -9.70
N ASP A 233 -18.95 -12.76 -10.23
CA ASP A 233 -18.92 -12.43 -11.66
C ASP A 233 -17.81 -13.20 -12.39
N ASN A 234 -17.03 -14.03 -11.67
CA ASN A 234 -15.96 -14.84 -12.25
C ASN A 234 -16.48 -16.11 -12.94
N LEU A 235 -15.76 -16.56 -13.97
CA LEU A 235 -15.88 -17.90 -14.56
C LEU A 235 -14.89 -18.90 -13.95
N ALA A 236 -13.79 -18.40 -13.39
CA ALA A 236 -12.81 -19.14 -12.62
C ALA A 236 -12.03 -18.15 -11.74
N ILE A 237 -11.59 -18.61 -10.57
CA ILE A 237 -10.84 -17.82 -9.61
C ILE A 237 -9.70 -18.66 -9.04
N GLU A 238 -8.60 -18.01 -8.65
CA GLU A 238 -7.48 -18.66 -7.96
C GLU A 238 -7.87 -19.22 -6.60
N ASP A 239 -7.10 -20.23 -6.16
CA ASP A 239 -7.21 -20.73 -4.81
C ASP A 239 -6.66 -19.73 -3.78
N LYS A 240 -7.02 -19.98 -2.51
CA LYS A 240 -6.55 -19.20 -1.36
C LYS A 240 -5.07 -19.47 -1.01
N ASP A 241 -4.50 -20.58 -1.47
CA ASP A 241 -3.08 -20.95 -1.28
C ASP A 241 -2.21 -20.40 -2.43
N SER A 242 -2.22 -19.08 -2.59
CA SER A 242 -1.50 -18.39 -3.68
C SER A 242 -0.27 -17.66 -3.14
N PRO A 243 0.88 -17.67 -3.85
CA PRO A 243 2.09 -16.96 -3.42
C PRO A 243 2.01 -15.44 -3.64
N TYR A 244 0.92 -14.96 -4.22
CA TYR A 244 0.77 -13.55 -4.63
C TYR A 244 0.14 -12.67 -3.53
N VAL A 245 0.65 -12.84 -2.30
CA VAL A 245 0.23 -12.02 -1.15
C VAL A 245 0.71 -10.58 -1.34
N ASN A 246 -0.18 -9.63 -1.13
CA ASN A 246 0.12 -8.20 -1.18
C ASN A 246 0.95 -7.75 0.02
N ILE A 247 1.97 -6.95 -0.23
CA ILE A 247 3.03 -6.57 0.69
C ILE A 247 3.19 -5.06 0.78
N VAL A 248 3.71 -4.60 1.91
CA VAL A 248 4.21 -3.23 2.06
C VAL A 248 5.68 -3.19 1.69
N VAL A 249 6.06 -2.20 0.88
CA VAL A 249 7.41 -2.04 0.36
C VAL A 249 7.95 -0.66 0.72
N VAL A 250 9.24 -0.62 1.07
CA VAL A 250 10.02 0.59 1.40
C VAL A 250 11.35 0.60 0.64
N ARG A 251 12.12 1.67 0.72
CA ARG A 251 13.50 1.70 0.20
C ARG A 251 14.42 0.83 1.05
N GLU A 252 15.36 0.13 0.41
CA GLU A 252 16.39 -0.66 1.11
C GLU A 252 17.19 0.23 2.08
N GLY A 253 17.34 -0.21 3.32
CA GLY A 253 18.05 0.49 4.39
C GLY A 253 17.13 1.30 5.32
N GLU A 254 15.85 1.48 4.97
CA GLU A 254 14.86 2.22 5.78
C GLU A 254 13.92 1.29 6.57
N GLU A 255 14.03 -0.03 6.42
CA GLU A 255 13.09 -1.05 6.94
C GLU A 255 12.87 -0.96 8.46
N LYS A 256 13.86 -0.41 9.18
CA LYS A 256 13.89 -0.37 10.65
C LYS A 256 13.34 0.93 11.24
N GLU A 257 12.88 1.86 10.41
CA GLU A 257 12.29 3.10 10.90
C GLU A 257 11.01 2.81 11.70
N GLU A 258 10.87 3.46 12.85
CA GLU A 258 9.76 3.21 13.78
C GLU A 258 8.38 3.44 13.12
N LYS A 259 8.26 4.41 12.21
CA LYS A 259 7.01 4.66 11.47
C LYS A 259 6.54 3.44 10.66
N PHE A 260 7.47 2.65 10.09
CA PHE A 260 7.13 1.46 9.32
C PHE A 260 6.76 0.27 10.21
N LYS A 261 7.42 0.14 11.35
CA LYS A 261 7.03 -0.85 12.35
C LYS A 261 5.62 -0.59 12.87
N ILE A 262 5.31 0.66 13.22
CA ILE A 262 3.98 1.08 13.64
C ILE A 262 2.95 0.80 12.54
N LEU A 263 3.27 1.12 11.28
CA LEU A 263 2.40 0.84 10.12
C LEU A 263 2.08 -0.65 10.01
N MET A 264 3.08 -1.52 10.06
CA MET A 264 2.88 -2.97 9.93
C MET A 264 2.12 -3.58 11.10
N GLU A 265 2.36 -3.12 12.33
CA GLU A 265 1.60 -3.54 13.51
C GLU A 265 0.11 -3.19 13.39
N GLU A 266 -0.22 -2.00 12.86
CA GLU A 266 -1.62 -1.59 12.64
C GLU A 266 -2.24 -2.34 11.44
N LEU A 267 -1.51 -2.52 10.34
CA LEU A 267 -1.99 -3.27 9.16
C LEU A 267 -2.27 -4.75 9.49
N ASN A 268 -1.49 -5.35 10.38
CA ASN A 268 -1.64 -6.75 10.79
C ASN A 268 -2.46 -6.90 12.09
N SER A 269 -3.34 -5.94 12.38
CA SER A 269 -4.20 -5.96 13.56
C SER A 269 -5.51 -6.71 13.33
N GLU A 270 -6.15 -7.16 14.42
CA GLU A 270 -7.50 -7.75 14.39
C GLU A 270 -8.55 -6.75 13.85
N THR A 271 -8.31 -5.45 13.98
CA THR A 271 -9.17 -4.40 13.40
C THR A 271 -9.16 -4.48 11.87
N VAL A 272 -7.99 -4.58 11.25
CA VAL A 272 -7.84 -4.72 9.79
C VAL A 272 -8.38 -6.05 9.31
N LYS A 273 -8.09 -7.13 10.03
CA LYS A 273 -8.63 -8.45 9.71
C LYS A 273 -10.16 -8.45 9.69
N LYS A 274 -10.77 -7.85 10.70
CA LYS A 274 -12.23 -7.70 10.73
C LYS A 274 -12.74 -6.82 9.59
N PHE A 275 -12.09 -5.68 9.32
CA PHE A 275 -12.45 -4.79 8.23
C PHE A 275 -12.45 -5.51 6.88
N ILE A 276 -11.38 -6.25 6.58
CA ILE A 276 -11.24 -7.00 5.32
C ILE A 276 -12.36 -8.05 5.21
N ASN A 277 -12.57 -8.86 6.25
CA ASN A 277 -13.58 -9.91 6.24
C ASN A 277 -15.01 -9.38 6.09
N ASP A 278 -15.35 -8.30 6.80
CA ASP A 278 -16.68 -7.71 6.76
C ASP A 278 -16.97 -7.06 5.39
N LYS A 279 -15.98 -6.42 4.78
CA LYS A 279 -16.19 -5.63 3.57
C LYS A 279 -16.02 -6.45 2.29
N TYR A 280 -14.99 -7.28 2.23
CA TYR A 280 -14.60 -7.98 1.00
C TYR A 280 -14.88 -9.47 1.00
N GLN A 281 -15.17 -10.05 2.17
CA GLN A 281 -15.33 -11.50 2.31
C GLN A 281 -14.09 -12.22 1.74
N ASP A 282 -14.28 -13.29 0.99
CA ASP A 282 -13.20 -14.06 0.36
C ASP A 282 -12.62 -13.42 -0.93
N ALA A 283 -13.11 -12.26 -1.36
CA ALA A 283 -12.54 -11.52 -2.48
C ALA A 283 -11.19 -10.87 -2.12
N VAL A 284 -11.00 -10.58 -0.82
CA VAL A 284 -9.74 -10.14 -0.21
C VAL A 284 -9.56 -10.93 1.08
N ILE A 285 -8.42 -11.56 1.26
CA ILE A 285 -8.17 -12.53 2.33
C ILE A 285 -7.01 -12.04 3.19
N PRO A 286 -7.18 -11.82 4.51
CA PRO A 286 -6.06 -11.49 5.39
C PRO A 286 -4.97 -12.57 5.34
N ALA A 287 -3.69 -12.15 5.31
CA ALA A 287 -2.53 -13.06 5.17
C ALA A 287 -1.53 -12.94 6.34
N PHE A 288 -2.01 -12.63 7.55
CA PHE A 288 -1.25 -12.47 8.79
C PHE A 288 -1.96 -13.14 9.98
#